data_2141309cdc07d5d35db139cec7a32439
#
_entry.id   2141309cdc07d5d35db139cec7a32439
#
_cell.length_a   1.000
_cell.length_b   1.000
_cell.length_c   1.000
_cell.angle_alpha   90.00
_cell.angle_beta   90.00
_cell.angle_gamma   90.00
#
_symmetry.space_group_name_H-M   'P 1'
#
loop_
_entity.id
_entity.type
_entity.pdbx_description
1 polymer ?
#
loop_
_entity_poly.entity_id
_entity_poly.type
_entity_poly.pdbx_seq_one_letter_code
_entity_poly.pdbx_strand_id
1 'polypeptide(L)'
;MLLDAGKIAGGGGRPPRLMVSQPRRLAAHALHNRAVDTGYGHLVGLRMGHGTRDDGKRTRLWYCTTGYLVRLASHCPDHFSRVTHLVIDECHDRSIDADVLCLLAGRLLSRHRHLRLVLMSATVHTTLFSEYFAGVVGESQVAPPLFVGVRRYPLTERYLSDVAALPSLPERLKQVAKKLGDKCLKSVEGRRAAERHGRPLELAPEITSSQVELALWVVRLHASGAAALAPDGEAGGGGGAVLIFVSGLGEIEELSEALADSPQYQFVAIHSELPFEEQLQAFAAPEEGVTKVIAATNAAESSVTLPDVSLVVCLGGQKVVVCDERGTTRLMKTWISKASATQRAGRTARVAPGVVVRLYPKEALDQLPDHDAAEITRQPLEDTLLNLRAMLPEEEGLGDLLDEALEPPAPSEVERALQSLMQMEMLAPTHDLHTAPLTPTGSLAAALPVGPQLARLLAYAAVLGVLPEASVL
;
A
#
# COMPACT_ATOMS: atom_id res chain seq x y z
N MET A 1 3.08 7.04 24.92
CA MET A 1 2.46 5.96 25.73
C MET A 1 3.39 4.75 25.88
N LEU A 2 3.69 3.94 24.87
CA LEU A 2 4.55 2.76 25.05
C LEU A 2 5.99 3.12 25.52
N LEU A 3 6.54 4.24 25.07
CA LEU A 3 7.86 4.72 25.53
C LEU A 3 7.83 5.23 26.97
N ASP A 4 6.68 5.77 27.42
CA ASP A 4 6.47 6.24 28.79
C ASP A 4 6.02 5.13 29.74
N ALA A 5 5.37 4.09 29.20
CA ALA A 5 4.89 2.94 29.96
C ALA A 5 6.02 2.02 30.50
N GLY A 6 7.27 2.32 30.18
CA GLY A 6 8.42 1.61 30.76
C GLY A 6 8.48 1.63 32.28
N LYS A 7 7.58 2.39 32.93
CA LYS A 7 7.36 2.40 34.39
C LYS A 7 6.17 1.52 34.83
N ILE A 8 5.33 1.02 33.91
CA ILE A 8 4.04 0.42 34.23
C ILE A 8 3.94 -1.07 33.85
N ALA A 9 4.70 -1.54 32.87
CA ALA A 9 4.67 -2.96 32.48
C ALA A 9 5.65 -3.76 33.31
N GLY A 10 5.16 -4.49 34.30
CA GLY A 10 5.87 -5.43 35.19
C GLY A 10 6.50 -6.63 34.47
N GLY A 11 7.31 -6.38 33.47
CA GLY A 11 8.11 -7.36 32.74
C GLY A 11 9.59 -7.02 32.87
N GLY A 12 10.23 -7.43 33.97
CA GLY A 12 11.67 -7.59 34.06
C GLY A 12 12.59 -6.39 33.77
N GLY A 13 12.21 -5.16 34.07
CA GLY A 13 13.12 -4.01 34.18
C GLY A 13 13.86 -3.55 32.91
N ARG A 14 13.59 -4.10 31.72
CA ARG A 14 14.23 -3.65 30.46
C ARG A 14 13.45 -2.49 29.84
N PRO A 15 14.13 -1.42 29.42
CA PRO A 15 13.47 -0.35 28.71
C PRO A 15 12.84 -0.83 27.40
N PRO A 16 11.64 -0.34 27.04
CA PRO A 16 10.97 -0.78 25.81
C PRO A 16 11.80 -0.43 24.57
N ARG A 17 11.87 -1.37 23.63
CA ARG A 17 12.50 -1.22 22.31
C ARG A 17 11.49 -1.67 21.27
N LEU A 18 11.08 -0.73 20.42
CA LEU A 18 9.98 -0.93 19.46
C LEU A 18 10.49 -0.85 18.04
N MET A 19 10.00 -1.72 17.19
CA MET A 19 10.16 -1.63 15.73
C MET A 19 8.77 -1.53 15.11
N VAL A 20 8.55 -0.51 14.28
CA VAL A 20 7.27 -0.22 13.63
C VAL A 20 7.45 -0.35 12.13
N SER A 21 6.77 -1.31 11.53
CA SER A 21 6.74 -1.51 10.10
C SER A 21 5.82 -0.49 9.42
N GLN A 22 6.26 0.00 8.26
CA GLN A 22 5.47 0.82 7.36
C GLN A 22 5.62 0.30 5.94
N PRO A 23 4.54 0.12 5.17
CA PRO A 23 4.63 -0.42 3.82
C PRO A 23 5.39 0.50 2.87
N ARG A 24 5.37 1.80 3.12
CA ARG A 24 5.94 2.82 2.23
C ARG A 24 6.99 3.69 2.91
N ARG A 25 8.04 4.03 2.14
CA ARG A 25 9.14 4.91 2.61
C ARG A 25 8.63 6.28 3.07
N LEU A 26 7.69 6.87 2.31
CA LEU A 26 7.07 8.16 2.62
C LEU A 26 6.36 8.13 3.98
N ALA A 27 5.65 7.04 4.28
CA ALA A 27 4.96 6.85 5.55
C ALA A 27 5.93 6.74 6.74
N ALA A 28 6.95 5.92 6.60
CA ALA A 28 7.99 5.77 7.64
C ALA A 28 8.65 7.10 7.95
N HIS A 29 8.98 7.89 6.93
CA HIS A 29 9.59 9.21 7.07
C HIS A 29 8.63 10.23 7.71
N ALA A 30 7.38 10.28 7.27
CA ALA A 30 6.37 11.21 7.81
C ALA A 30 6.09 10.96 9.30
N LEU A 31 5.98 9.69 9.70
CA LEU A 31 5.78 9.32 11.11
C LEU A 31 7.01 9.61 11.96
N HIS A 32 8.21 9.36 11.44
CA HIS A 32 9.47 9.73 12.09
C HIS A 32 9.53 11.24 12.34
N ASN A 33 9.32 12.07 11.32
CA ASN A 33 9.35 13.52 11.44
C ASN A 33 8.30 14.03 12.44
N ARG A 34 7.08 13.50 12.38
CA ARG A 34 6.04 13.86 13.36
C ARG A 34 6.47 13.53 14.80
N ALA A 35 7.15 12.41 15.02
CA ALA A 35 7.66 12.06 16.34
C ALA A 35 8.79 13.00 16.77
N VAL A 36 9.63 13.45 15.85
CA VAL A 36 10.67 14.48 16.10
C VAL A 36 10.02 15.79 16.50
N ASP A 37 9.02 16.28 15.77
CA ASP A 37 8.30 17.53 16.00
C ASP A 37 7.57 17.54 17.37
N THR A 38 7.16 16.37 17.85
CA THR A 38 6.51 16.22 19.16
C THR A 38 7.51 16.11 20.33
N GLY A 39 8.80 16.29 20.08
CA GLY A 39 9.86 16.31 21.11
C GLY A 39 10.48 14.94 21.41
N TYR A 40 10.08 13.87 20.73
CA TYR A 40 10.64 12.52 20.92
C TYR A 40 11.82 12.20 20.01
N GLY A 41 12.34 13.16 19.24
CA GLY A 41 13.41 12.96 18.26
C GLY A 41 14.64 12.21 18.79
N HIS A 42 15.00 12.43 20.05
CA HIS A 42 16.14 11.75 20.68
C HIS A 42 15.91 10.25 20.98
N LEU A 43 14.66 9.76 20.89
CA LEU A 43 14.26 8.37 21.13
C LEU A 43 13.83 7.63 19.87
N VAL A 44 13.61 8.35 18.77
CA VAL A 44 13.13 7.75 17.53
C VAL A 44 14.25 7.64 16.51
N GLY A 45 14.15 6.66 15.62
CA GLY A 45 15.06 6.43 14.50
C GLY A 45 14.31 5.99 13.27
N LEU A 46 14.97 6.05 12.13
CA LEU A 46 14.46 5.68 10.83
C LEU A 46 15.37 4.65 10.19
N ARG A 47 14.80 3.55 9.66
CA ARG A 47 15.54 2.53 8.94
C ARG A 47 14.75 2.10 7.71
N MET A 48 15.30 2.35 6.55
CA MET A 48 14.70 2.00 5.27
C MET A 48 15.75 1.30 4.39
N GLY A 49 15.30 0.63 3.36
CA GLY A 49 16.19 0.10 2.32
C GLY A 49 17.07 1.20 1.69
N HIS A 50 18.03 0.78 0.87
CA HIS A 50 18.97 1.68 0.18
C HIS A 50 19.83 2.57 1.13
N GLY A 51 20.20 2.03 2.30
CA GLY A 51 21.16 2.69 3.20
C GLY A 51 20.61 3.84 4.04
N THR A 52 19.33 4.17 3.93
CA THR A 52 18.72 5.23 4.75
C THR A 52 18.65 4.77 6.21
N ARG A 53 19.43 5.43 7.05
CA ARG A 53 19.51 5.15 8.48
C ARG A 53 19.70 6.43 9.28
N ASP A 54 18.79 6.66 10.22
CA ASP A 54 18.88 7.72 11.21
C ASP A 54 18.60 7.12 12.59
N ASP A 55 19.64 6.92 13.39
CA ASP A 55 19.48 6.41 14.75
C ASP A 55 20.64 6.89 15.65
N GLY A 56 20.29 7.30 16.87
CA GLY A 56 21.21 7.74 17.90
C GLY A 56 21.41 6.68 19.01
N LYS A 57 22.35 6.94 19.92
CA LYS A 57 22.65 6.06 21.06
C LYS A 57 21.45 5.83 22.01
N ARG A 58 20.47 6.76 22.01
CA ARG A 58 19.28 6.71 22.87
C ARG A 58 18.04 6.18 22.16
N THR A 59 18.13 5.85 20.86
CA THR A 59 17.00 5.39 20.06
C THR A 59 16.38 4.13 20.66
N ARG A 60 15.07 4.14 20.80
CA ARG A 60 14.26 3.04 21.35
C ARG A 60 13.09 2.65 20.47
N LEU A 61 12.68 3.52 19.56
CA LEU A 61 11.63 3.28 18.57
C LEU A 61 12.22 3.51 17.19
N TRP A 62 12.06 2.54 16.30
CA TRP A 62 12.46 2.63 14.91
C TRP A 62 11.26 2.53 14.01
N TYR A 63 11.06 3.53 13.16
CA TYR A 63 10.19 3.41 12.00
C TYR A 63 10.99 2.76 10.88
N CYS A 64 10.45 1.67 10.34
CA CYS A 64 11.14 0.84 9.36
C CYS A 64 10.22 0.58 8.17
N THR A 65 10.78 0.44 6.96
CA THR A 65 9.99 -0.16 5.88
C THR A 65 9.77 -1.65 6.12
N THR A 66 8.63 -2.19 5.65
CA THR A 66 8.29 -3.61 5.81
C THR A 66 9.38 -4.50 5.24
N GLY A 67 9.84 -4.26 4.01
CA GLY A 67 10.93 -5.03 3.40
C GLY A 67 12.26 -4.97 4.16
N TYR A 68 12.56 -3.85 4.85
CA TYR A 68 13.72 -3.79 5.76
C TYR A 68 13.54 -4.77 6.94
N LEU A 69 12.35 -4.80 7.54
CA LEU A 69 12.07 -5.70 8.67
C LEU A 69 12.03 -7.17 8.25
N VAL A 70 11.51 -7.48 7.08
CA VAL A 70 11.58 -8.83 6.49
C VAL A 70 13.04 -9.28 6.41
N ARG A 71 13.90 -8.49 5.79
CA ARG A 71 15.34 -8.83 5.70
C ARG A 71 16.01 -8.93 7.07
N LEU A 72 15.70 -8.04 8.00
CA LEU A 72 16.25 -8.11 9.36
C LEU A 72 15.78 -9.35 10.11
N ALA A 73 14.49 -9.70 10.04
CA ALA A 73 13.92 -10.86 10.71
C ALA A 73 14.50 -12.18 10.16
N SER A 74 14.82 -12.20 8.89
CA SER A 74 15.33 -13.34 8.18
C SER A 74 16.82 -13.56 8.40
N HIS A 75 17.65 -12.53 8.14
CA HIS A 75 19.11 -12.66 8.26
C HIS A 75 19.63 -12.53 9.68
N CYS A 76 18.92 -11.84 10.56
CA CYS A 76 19.36 -11.56 11.93
C CYS A 76 18.22 -11.77 12.94
N PRO A 77 17.61 -12.96 13.05
CA PRO A 77 16.49 -13.20 13.96
C PRO A 77 16.88 -12.94 15.42
N ASP A 78 18.14 -13.14 15.80
CA ASP A 78 18.66 -12.87 17.14
C ASP A 78 18.65 -11.37 17.51
N HIS A 79 18.56 -10.48 16.53
CA HIS A 79 18.37 -9.04 16.78
C HIS A 79 17.09 -8.80 17.61
N PHE A 80 16.05 -9.60 17.38
CA PHE A 80 14.77 -9.49 18.07
C PHE A 80 14.81 -9.94 19.54
N SER A 81 15.90 -10.58 20.00
CA SER A 81 16.13 -10.84 21.43
C SER A 81 16.16 -9.58 22.30
N ARG A 82 16.41 -8.42 21.68
CA ARG A 82 16.47 -7.12 22.35
C ARG A 82 15.23 -6.26 22.08
N VAL A 83 14.37 -6.66 21.14
CA VAL A 83 13.13 -5.96 20.77
C VAL A 83 12.04 -6.43 21.72
N THR A 84 11.27 -5.48 22.24
CA THR A 84 10.14 -5.80 23.15
C THR A 84 8.81 -5.80 22.40
N HIS A 85 8.68 -4.96 21.39
CA HIS A 85 7.44 -4.84 20.58
C HIS A 85 7.79 -4.75 19.11
N LEU A 86 7.17 -5.60 18.33
CA LEU A 86 7.09 -5.48 16.88
C LEU A 86 5.69 -4.97 16.54
N VAL A 87 5.61 -3.86 15.83
CA VAL A 87 4.35 -3.26 15.38
C VAL A 87 4.29 -3.39 13.88
N ILE A 88 3.30 -4.06 13.34
CA ILE A 88 3.03 -4.15 11.91
C ILE A 88 1.86 -3.22 11.61
N ASP A 89 2.16 -2.08 11.03
CA ASP A 89 1.17 -1.08 10.66
C ASP A 89 0.69 -1.30 9.23
N GLU A 90 -0.57 -0.87 8.97
CA GLU A 90 -1.24 -1.03 7.68
C GLU A 90 -1.27 -2.49 7.18
N CYS A 91 -1.43 -3.45 8.11
CA CYS A 91 -1.40 -4.89 7.77
C CYS A 91 -2.52 -5.30 6.79
N HIS A 92 -3.54 -4.46 6.61
CA HIS A 92 -4.61 -4.65 5.62
C HIS A 92 -4.17 -4.40 4.15
N ASP A 93 -3.00 -3.82 3.91
CA ASP A 93 -2.47 -3.58 2.56
C ASP A 93 -2.14 -4.90 1.83
N ARG A 94 -1.94 -5.99 2.61
CA ARG A 94 -1.75 -7.36 2.11
C ARG A 94 -0.69 -7.45 1.01
N SER A 95 0.36 -6.63 1.09
CA SER A 95 1.54 -6.75 0.24
C SER A 95 2.32 -8.04 0.57
N ILE A 96 3.08 -8.56 -0.39
CA ILE A 96 3.94 -9.74 -0.18
C ILE A 96 4.84 -9.54 1.05
N ASP A 97 5.51 -8.41 1.15
CA ASP A 97 6.37 -8.09 2.30
C ASP A 97 5.61 -8.09 3.63
N ALA A 98 4.35 -7.61 3.65
CA ALA A 98 3.53 -7.58 4.86
C ALA A 98 3.12 -8.99 5.29
N ASP A 99 2.68 -9.82 4.35
CA ASP A 99 2.30 -11.21 4.63
C ASP A 99 3.51 -12.05 5.05
N VAL A 100 4.66 -11.90 4.39
CA VAL A 100 5.94 -12.53 4.80
C VAL A 100 6.38 -12.04 6.17
N LEU A 101 6.23 -10.73 6.49
CA LEU A 101 6.56 -10.23 7.83
C LEU A 101 5.63 -10.81 8.90
N CYS A 102 4.35 -11.02 8.61
CA CYS A 102 3.41 -11.70 9.51
C CYS A 102 3.85 -13.14 9.76
N LEU A 103 4.21 -13.88 8.72
CA LEU A 103 4.75 -15.25 8.82
C LEU A 103 6.01 -15.29 9.70
N LEU A 104 6.99 -14.44 9.42
CA LEU A 104 8.22 -14.36 10.20
C LEU A 104 7.96 -13.90 11.65
N ALA A 105 6.99 -13.01 11.87
CA ALA A 105 6.57 -12.60 13.21
C ALA A 105 6.04 -13.76 14.03
N GLY A 106 5.26 -14.67 13.43
CA GLY A 106 4.83 -15.92 14.08
C GLY A 106 6.00 -16.74 14.59
N ARG A 107 7.03 -16.94 13.76
CA ARG A 107 8.26 -17.65 14.14
C ARG A 107 9.08 -16.92 15.21
N LEU A 108 9.15 -15.58 15.12
CA LEU A 108 9.82 -14.77 16.15
C LEU A 108 9.12 -14.83 17.50
N LEU A 109 7.78 -14.86 17.53
CA LEU A 109 6.99 -15.01 18.75
C LEU A 109 7.25 -16.37 19.44
N SER A 110 7.35 -17.45 18.65
CA SER A 110 7.68 -18.78 19.16
C SER A 110 9.11 -18.82 19.73
N ARG A 111 10.07 -18.13 19.10
CA ARG A 111 11.48 -18.06 19.53
C ARG A 111 11.73 -17.12 20.71
N HIS A 112 11.01 -15.99 20.77
CA HIS A 112 11.23 -14.91 21.73
C HIS A 112 9.96 -14.62 22.55
N ARG A 113 9.72 -15.36 23.62
CA ARG A 113 8.51 -15.24 24.46
C ARG A 113 8.27 -13.86 25.09
N HIS A 114 9.30 -13.01 25.16
CA HIS A 114 9.20 -11.63 25.67
C HIS A 114 8.70 -10.64 24.59
N LEU A 115 8.77 -11.02 23.31
CA LEU A 115 8.32 -10.19 22.20
C LEU A 115 6.80 -10.05 22.23
N ARG A 116 6.30 -8.86 21.97
CA ARG A 116 4.87 -8.57 21.79
C ARG A 116 4.65 -8.09 20.37
N LEU A 117 3.65 -8.67 19.72
CA LEU A 117 3.21 -8.25 18.39
C LEU A 117 2.00 -7.34 18.52
N VAL A 118 2.02 -6.23 17.79
CA VAL A 118 0.88 -5.32 17.65
C VAL A 118 0.59 -5.18 16.17
N LEU A 119 -0.62 -5.52 15.76
CA LEU A 119 -1.10 -5.33 14.39
C LEU A 119 -2.00 -4.10 14.35
N MET A 120 -1.79 -3.22 13.38
CA MET A 120 -2.61 -2.05 13.15
C MET A 120 -3.20 -2.10 11.75
N SER A 121 -4.51 -1.88 11.67
CA SER A 121 -5.28 -1.97 10.43
C SER A 121 -6.31 -0.85 10.37
N ALA A 122 -6.50 -0.27 9.20
CA ALA A 122 -7.58 0.69 8.95
C ALA A 122 -8.93 0.02 8.65
N THR A 123 -8.96 -1.28 8.42
CA THR A 123 -10.15 -2.05 8.07
C THR A 123 -10.50 -3.12 9.10
N VAL A 124 -11.75 -3.60 9.09
CA VAL A 124 -12.32 -4.50 10.10
C VAL A 124 -11.91 -5.98 9.89
N HIS A 125 -10.94 -6.29 9.04
CA HIS A 125 -10.45 -7.67 8.82
C HIS A 125 -9.69 -8.27 10.03
N THR A 126 -10.16 -7.97 11.24
CA THR A 126 -9.51 -8.39 12.48
C THR A 126 -9.59 -9.89 12.72
N THR A 127 -10.62 -10.56 12.20
CA THR A 127 -10.83 -12.01 12.39
C THR A 127 -9.70 -12.82 11.75
N LEU A 128 -9.34 -12.53 10.50
CA LEU A 128 -8.27 -13.22 9.78
C LEU A 128 -6.96 -13.24 10.57
N PHE A 129 -6.51 -12.07 11.04
CA PHE A 129 -5.27 -11.96 11.80
C PHE A 129 -5.38 -12.60 13.19
N SER A 130 -6.52 -12.45 13.85
CA SER A 130 -6.74 -13.04 15.19
C SER A 130 -6.73 -14.56 15.14
N GLU A 131 -7.39 -15.16 14.16
CA GLU A 131 -7.43 -16.60 13.94
C GLU A 131 -6.03 -17.14 13.58
N TYR A 132 -5.34 -16.47 12.66
CA TYR A 132 -3.98 -16.83 12.26
C TYR A 132 -3.03 -16.87 13.46
N PHE A 133 -2.94 -15.79 14.23
CA PHE A 133 -2.03 -15.74 15.38
C PHE A 133 -2.51 -16.59 16.55
N ALA A 134 -3.81 -16.87 16.67
CA ALA A 134 -4.31 -17.85 17.64
C ALA A 134 -3.77 -19.25 17.35
N GLY A 135 -3.66 -19.65 16.08
CA GLY A 135 -3.01 -20.88 15.67
C GLY A 135 -1.51 -20.94 16.02
N VAL A 136 -0.82 -19.78 16.01
CA VAL A 136 0.62 -19.69 16.29
C VAL A 136 0.95 -19.67 17.80
N VAL A 137 0.25 -18.82 18.57
CA VAL A 137 0.58 -18.58 19.99
C VAL A 137 -0.45 -19.15 20.97
N GLY A 138 -1.57 -19.65 20.50
CA GLY A 138 -2.72 -20.10 21.28
C GLY A 138 -3.73 -18.97 21.54
N GLU A 139 -5.02 -19.31 21.55
CA GLU A 139 -6.13 -18.36 21.68
C GLU A 139 -6.02 -17.45 22.93
N SER A 140 -5.58 -17.99 24.06
CA SER A 140 -5.44 -17.23 25.31
C SER A 140 -4.36 -16.13 25.27
N GLN A 141 -3.50 -16.13 24.27
CA GLN A 141 -2.42 -15.16 24.09
C GLN A 141 -2.83 -14.01 23.13
N VAL A 142 -3.92 -14.18 22.39
CA VAL A 142 -4.42 -13.17 21.45
C VAL A 142 -5.39 -12.25 22.18
N ALA A 143 -5.04 -10.97 22.26
CA ALA A 143 -5.94 -9.96 22.83
C ALA A 143 -7.11 -9.66 21.87
N PRO A 144 -8.31 -9.35 22.36
CA PRO A 144 -9.39 -8.93 21.50
C PRO A 144 -9.03 -7.65 20.75
N PRO A 145 -9.54 -7.47 19.52
CA PRO A 145 -9.29 -6.25 18.75
C PRO A 145 -9.74 -5.00 19.49
N LEU A 146 -8.88 -3.99 19.50
CA LEU A 146 -9.21 -2.69 20.07
C LEU A 146 -9.56 -1.72 18.94
N PHE A 147 -10.80 -1.27 18.91
CA PHE A 147 -11.21 -0.23 17.98
C PHE A 147 -10.76 1.15 18.49
N VAL A 148 -9.89 1.80 17.70
CA VAL A 148 -9.35 3.13 18.01
C VAL A 148 -9.79 4.08 16.91
N GLY A 149 -10.56 5.08 17.25
CA GLY A 149 -10.87 6.18 16.34
C GLY A 149 -12.36 6.46 16.16
N VAL A 150 -12.68 7.71 16.38
CA VAL A 150 -13.94 8.32 15.96
C VAL A 150 -13.58 9.39 14.97
N ARG A 151 -14.27 9.47 13.83
CA ARG A 151 -14.14 10.62 12.94
C ARG A 151 -14.45 11.88 13.74
N ARG A 152 -13.53 12.83 13.73
CA ARG A 152 -13.70 14.08 14.47
C ARG A 152 -14.67 15.02 13.76
N TYR A 153 -14.77 14.91 12.44
CA TYR A 153 -15.56 15.79 11.60
C TYR A 153 -16.48 14.98 10.68
N PRO A 154 -17.62 15.53 10.29
CA PRO A 154 -18.56 14.87 9.38
C PRO A 154 -17.91 14.68 7.99
N LEU A 155 -18.26 13.57 7.35
CA LEU A 155 -17.90 13.26 5.98
C LEU A 155 -19.16 13.17 5.14
N THR A 156 -19.25 14.02 4.12
CA THR A 156 -20.33 13.98 3.14
C THR A 156 -19.90 13.14 1.95
N GLU A 157 -20.67 12.12 1.63
CA GLU A 157 -20.45 11.25 0.48
C GLU A 157 -21.38 11.64 -0.66
N ARG A 158 -20.81 11.86 -1.85
CA ARG A 158 -21.53 12.13 -3.10
C ARG A 158 -21.11 11.09 -4.14
N TYR A 159 -22.09 10.64 -4.89
CA TYR A 159 -21.90 9.68 -5.97
C TYR A 159 -22.11 10.33 -7.33
N LEU A 160 -21.83 9.60 -8.39
CA LEU A 160 -22.03 10.07 -9.77
C LEU A 160 -23.45 10.58 -10.02
N SER A 161 -24.46 9.92 -9.45
CA SER A 161 -25.86 10.36 -9.52
C SER A 161 -26.10 11.72 -8.90
N ASP A 162 -25.46 12.02 -7.76
CA ASP A 162 -25.59 13.29 -7.07
C ASP A 162 -24.93 14.41 -7.90
N VAL A 163 -23.76 14.12 -8.49
CA VAL A 163 -23.08 15.06 -9.39
C VAL A 163 -23.94 15.35 -10.64
N ALA A 164 -24.53 14.31 -11.24
CA ALA A 164 -25.38 14.43 -12.41
C ALA A 164 -26.66 15.24 -12.13
N ALA A 165 -27.15 15.24 -10.90
CA ALA A 165 -28.32 15.98 -10.46
C ALA A 165 -28.06 17.47 -10.18
N LEU A 166 -26.79 17.91 -10.12
CA LEU A 166 -26.44 19.30 -9.85
C LEU A 166 -26.95 20.24 -10.97
N PRO A 167 -27.69 21.30 -10.64
CA PRO A 167 -28.21 22.26 -11.64
C PRO A 167 -27.09 22.96 -12.41
N SER A 168 -25.94 23.17 -11.77
CA SER A 168 -24.76 23.82 -12.35
C SER A 168 -23.97 22.94 -13.31
N LEU A 169 -24.25 21.61 -13.39
CA LEU A 169 -23.55 20.72 -14.32
C LEU A 169 -24.00 21.01 -15.76
N PRO A 170 -23.08 21.30 -16.69
CA PRO A 170 -23.41 21.51 -18.10
C PRO A 170 -24.13 20.30 -18.71
N GLU A 171 -25.10 20.53 -19.59
CA GLU A 171 -25.93 19.47 -20.15
C GLU A 171 -25.11 18.38 -20.89
N ARG A 172 -24.00 18.79 -21.54
CA ARG A 172 -23.05 17.85 -22.13
C ARG A 172 -22.48 16.89 -21.08
N LEU A 173 -22.07 17.41 -19.90
CA LEU A 173 -21.52 16.61 -18.83
C LEU A 173 -22.57 15.73 -18.12
N LYS A 174 -23.83 16.18 -18.08
CA LYS A 174 -24.94 15.30 -17.60
C LYS A 174 -25.09 14.08 -18.48
N GLN A 175 -24.98 14.24 -19.79
CA GLN A 175 -25.02 13.10 -20.72
C GLN A 175 -23.81 12.18 -20.56
N VAL A 176 -22.61 12.75 -20.33
CA VAL A 176 -21.40 11.98 -20.00
C VAL A 176 -21.60 11.18 -18.71
N ALA A 177 -22.09 11.82 -17.65
CA ALA A 177 -22.33 11.18 -16.36
C ALA A 177 -23.36 10.02 -16.45
N LYS A 178 -24.44 10.22 -17.22
CA LYS A 178 -25.45 9.16 -17.45
C LYS A 178 -24.85 7.94 -18.16
N LYS A 179 -24.15 8.18 -19.28
CA LYS A 179 -23.49 7.10 -20.04
C LYS A 179 -22.40 6.40 -19.19
N LEU A 180 -21.68 7.16 -18.38
CA LEU A 180 -20.68 6.63 -17.47
C LEU A 180 -21.29 5.73 -16.42
N GLY A 181 -22.43 6.10 -15.82
CA GLY A 181 -23.16 5.28 -14.87
C GLY A 181 -23.51 3.90 -15.43
N ASP A 182 -24.11 3.88 -16.66
CA ASP A 182 -24.45 2.64 -17.34
C ASP A 182 -23.21 1.76 -17.63
N LYS A 183 -22.08 2.38 -18.03
CA LYS A 183 -20.82 1.66 -18.27
C LYS A 183 -20.23 1.07 -16.98
N CYS A 184 -20.25 1.83 -15.89
CA CYS A 184 -19.78 1.36 -14.59
C CYS A 184 -20.57 0.13 -14.13
N LEU A 185 -21.91 0.18 -14.20
CA LEU A 185 -22.75 -0.94 -13.79
C LEU A 185 -22.49 -2.18 -14.64
N LYS A 186 -22.44 -2.05 -15.97
CA LYS A 186 -22.08 -3.15 -16.86
C LYS A 186 -20.71 -3.75 -16.58
N SER A 187 -19.73 -2.90 -16.23
CA SER A 187 -18.36 -3.34 -15.91
C SER A 187 -18.33 -4.20 -14.63
N VAL A 188 -19.10 -3.84 -13.58
CA VAL A 188 -19.13 -4.62 -12.34
C VAL A 188 -20.03 -5.86 -12.39
N GLU A 189 -21.01 -5.94 -13.31
CA GLU A 189 -21.80 -7.13 -13.52
C GLU A 189 -20.97 -8.37 -13.88
N GLY A 190 -19.81 -8.17 -14.53
CA GLY A 190 -18.83 -9.22 -14.83
C GLY A 190 -18.11 -9.83 -13.62
N ARG A 191 -18.27 -9.25 -12.42
CA ARG A 191 -17.55 -9.64 -11.19
C ARG A 191 -17.66 -11.13 -10.86
N ARG A 192 -18.87 -11.69 -10.85
CA ARG A 192 -19.08 -13.12 -10.50
C ARG A 192 -18.36 -14.07 -11.43
N ALA A 193 -18.18 -13.68 -12.69
CA ALA A 193 -17.41 -14.46 -13.65
C ALA A 193 -15.91 -14.29 -13.41
N ALA A 194 -15.44 -13.08 -13.14
CA ALA A 194 -14.04 -12.80 -12.82
C ALA A 194 -13.58 -13.53 -11.53
N GLU A 195 -14.38 -13.46 -10.46
CA GLU A 195 -14.11 -14.14 -9.20
C GLU A 195 -14.02 -15.66 -9.33
N ARG A 196 -14.92 -16.28 -10.12
CA ARG A 196 -14.88 -17.73 -10.38
C ARG A 196 -13.60 -18.18 -11.07
N HIS A 197 -12.94 -17.31 -11.80
CA HIS A 197 -11.70 -17.59 -12.52
C HIS A 197 -10.46 -17.00 -11.82
N GLY A 198 -10.60 -16.48 -10.59
CA GLY A 198 -9.50 -15.85 -9.86
C GLY A 198 -8.94 -14.59 -10.54
N ARG A 199 -9.71 -13.96 -11.43
CA ARG A 199 -9.28 -12.78 -12.19
C ARG A 199 -9.73 -11.49 -11.52
N PRO A 200 -8.91 -10.44 -11.49
CA PRO A 200 -9.34 -9.13 -11.00
C PRO A 200 -10.37 -8.50 -11.95
N LEU A 201 -11.24 -7.67 -11.40
CA LEU A 201 -12.29 -6.98 -12.15
C LEU A 201 -11.70 -5.82 -12.95
N GLU A 202 -11.60 -5.99 -14.26
CA GLU A 202 -10.99 -5.01 -15.16
C GLU A 202 -11.81 -3.72 -15.28
N LEU A 203 -11.14 -2.58 -15.31
CA LEU A 203 -11.72 -1.25 -15.52
C LEU A 203 -11.40 -0.78 -16.94
N ALA A 204 -12.41 -0.61 -17.76
CA ALA A 204 -12.26 -0.20 -19.15
C ALA A 204 -11.74 1.27 -19.28
N PRO A 205 -10.83 1.55 -20.24
CA PRO A 205 -10.27 2.89 -20.44
C PRO A 205 -11.31 3.99 -20.67
N GLU A 206 -12.42 3.67 -21.37
CA GLU A 206 -13.49 4.64 -21.68
C GLU A 206 -14.24 5.12 -20.44
N ILE A 207 -14.21 4.35 -19.36
CA ILE A 207 -14.75 4.77 -18.05
C ILE A 207 -13.84 5.85 -17.48
N THR A 208 -12.55 5.63 -17.47
CA THR A 208 -11.57 6.52 -16.85
C THR A 208 -11.52 7.90 -17.49
N SER A 209 -11.50 8.01 -18.83
CA SER A 209 -11.48 9.31 -19.54
C SER A 209 -12.73 10.14 -19.23
N SER A 210 -13.90 9.50 -19.17
CA SER A 210 -15.13 10.20 -18.78
C SER A 210 -15.08 10.68 -17.31
N GLN A 211 -14.43 9.93 -16.44
CA GLN A 211 -14.25 10.28 -15.03
C GLN A 211 -13.29 11.47 -14.87
N VAL A 212 -12.19 11.51 -15.62
CA VAL A 212 -11.23 12.66 -15.60
C VAL A 212 -11.92 13.94 -15.99
N GLU A 213 -12.74 13.96 -17.05
CA GLU A 213 -13.49 15.14 -17.47
C GLU A 213 -14.44 15.66 -16.38
N LEU A 214 -15.15 14.75 -15.71
CA LEU A 214 -16.02 15.08 -14.57
C LEU A 214 -15.22 15.54 -13.35
N ALA A 215 -14.07 14.93 -13.06
CA ALA A 215 -13.19 15.31 -11.96
C ALA A 215 -12.71 16.75 -12.10
N LEU A 216 -12.28 17.16 -13.31
CA LEU A 216 -11.88 18.54 -13.59
C LEU A 216 -13.02 19.54 -13.34
N TRP A 217 -14.23 19.18 -13.70
CA TRP A 217 -15.40 20.01 -13.40
C TRP A 217 -15.65 20.12 -11.89
N VAL A 218 -15.57 19.01 -11.15
CA VAL A 218 -15.73 18.98 -9.68
C VAL A 218 -14.66 19.83 -9.00
N VAL A 219 -13.40 19.78 -9.46
CA VAL A 219 -12.30 20.63 -8.95
C VAL A 219 -12.64 22.12 -9.15
N ARG A 220 -13.08 22.50 -10.35
CA ARG A 220 -13.45 23.90 -10.67
C ARG A 220 -14.63 24.37 -9.82
N LEU A 221 -15.64 23.51 -9.61
CA LEU A 221 -16.78 23.82 -8.76
C LEU A 221 -16.33 24.03 -7.30
N HIS A 222 -15.46 23.19 -6.77
CA HIS A 222 -14.92 23.32 -5.41
C HIS A 222 -14.10 24.61 -5.25
N ALA A 223 -13.21 24.91 -6.18
CA ALA A 223 -12.38 26.11 -6.18
C ALA A 223 -13.21 27.42 -6.27
N SER A 224 -14.40 27.37 -6.88
CA SER A 224 -15.32 28.53 -6.92
C SER A 224 -16.02 28.81 -5.58
N GLY A 225 -15.78 28.00 -4.54
CA GLY A 225 -16.45 28.16 -3.23
C GLY A 225 -17.93 27.77 -3.23
N ALA A 226 -18.42 27.13 -4.30
CA ALA A 226 -19.82 26.75 -4.41
C ALA A 226 -20.19 25.71 -3.34
N ALA A 227 -21.19 26.03 -2.52
CA ALA A 227 -21.73 25.12 -1.49
C ALA A 227 -22.43 23.88 -2.06
N ALA A 228 -22.49 23.72 -3.37
CA ALA A 228 -23.24 22.64 -4.04
C ALA A 228 -22.78 21.21 -3.69
N LEU A 229 -21.57 21.04 -3.19
CA LEU A 229 -21.05 19.74 -2.75
C LEU A 229 -21.15 19.56 -1.22
N ALA A 230 -21.36 20.65 -0.48
CA ALA A 230 -21.46 20.63 0.98
C ALA A 230 -22.81 20.03 1.45
N PRO A 231 -22.93 19.62 2.72
CA PRO A 231 -24.21 19.28 3.32
C PRO A 231 -25.12 20.51 3.38
N ASP A 232 -26.43 20.28 3.37
CA ASP A 232 -27.44 21.35 3.36
C ASP A 232 -27.21 22.33 4.53
N GLY A 233 -26.88 23.58 4.18
CA GLY A 233 -26.82 24.73 5.10
C GLY A 233 -25.43 25.10 5.65
N GLU A 234 -24.38 24.34 5.40
CA GLU A 234 -23.02 24.75 5.77
C GLU A 234 -22.28 25.28 4.54
N ALA A 235 -21.73 26.50 4.64
CA ALA A 235 -20.81 27.00 3.63
C ALA A 235 -19.64 26.02 3.56
N GLY A 236 -19.57 25.26 2.49
CA GLY A 236 -18.42 24.39 2.25
C GLY A 236 -17.17 25.27 2.33
N GLY A 237 -16.26 24.96 3.26
CA GLY A 237 -15.00 25.69 3.41
C GLY A 237 -14.23 25.63 2.08
N GLY A 238 -14.53 26.55 1.18
CA GLY A 238 -13.76 26.77 -0.04
C GLY A 238 -12.38 27.26 0.35
N GLY A 239 -11.35 26.40 0.24
CA GLY A 239 -9.99 26.80 0.56
C GLY A 239 -9.05 25.65 0.90
N GLY A 240 -9.53 24.41 1.05
CA GLY A 240 -8.68 23.24 1.28
C GLY A 240 -8.20 22.58 -0.01
N ALA A 241 -7.19 21.71 0.11
CA ALA A 241 -6.68 20.96 -1.01
C ALA A 241 -7.70 19.92 -1.54
N VAL A 242 -7.64 19.67 -2.83
CA VAL A 242 -8.38 18.59 -3.52
C VAL A 242 -7.45 17.41 -3.75
N LEU A 243 -7.86 16.23 -3.32
CA LEU A 243 -7.14 14.98 -3.59
C LEU A 243 -7.94 14.13 -4.58
N ILE A 244 -7.35 13.85 -5.75
CA ILE A 244 -7.96 13.03 -6.80
C ILE A 244 -7.27 11.68 -6.83
N PHE A 245 -8.00 10.60 -6.58
CA PHE A 245 -7.50 9.25 -6.74
C PHE A 245 -7.72 8.75 -8.17
N VAL A 246 -6.62 8.49 -8.86
CA VAL A 246 -6.57 8.00 -10.24
C VAL A 246 -5.95 6.61 -10.33
N SER A 247 -6.08 5.95 -11.49
CA SER A 247 -5.55 4.60 -11.68
C SER A 247 -4.06 4.57 -12.00
N GLY A 248 -3.51 5.61 -12.65
CA GLY A 248 -2.12 5.61 -13.08
C GLY A 248 -1.64 6.94 -13.66
N LEU A 249 -0.45 6.91 -14.26
CA LEU A 249 0.26 8.09 -14.77
C LEU A 249 -0.51 8.83 -15.87
N GLY A 250 -1.15 8.12 -16.80
CA GLY A 250 -1.86 8.77 -17.90
C GLY A 250 -2.95 9.72 -17.42
N GLU A 251 -3.69 9.37 -16.37
CA GLU A 251 -4.70 10.26 -15.78
C GLU A 251 -4.05 11.42 -15.00
N ILE A 252 -2.87 11.21 -14.41
CA ILE A 252 -2.10 12.28 -13.75
C ILE A 252 -1.65 13.31 -14.80
N GLU A 253 -1.11 12.86 -15.90
CA GLU A 253 -0.67 13.72 -17.02
C GLU A 253 -1.83 14.50 -17.61
N GLU A 254 -2.97 13.84 -17.89
CA GLU A 254 -4.18 14.48 -18.43
C GLU A 254 -4.70 15.58 -17.48
N LEU A 255 -4.71 15.32 -16.16
CA LEU A 255 -5.10 16.31 -15.15
C LEU A 255 -4.09 17.46 -15.07
N SER A 256 -2.80 17.16 -15.12
CA SER A 256 -1.73 18.16 -15.10
C SER A 256 -1.81 19.11 -16.28
N GLU A 257 -1.94 18.59 -17.49
CA GLU A 257 -2.09 19.37 -18.73
C GLU A 257 -3.33 20.24 -18.68
N ALA A 258 -4.46 19.71 -18.22
CA ALA A 258 -5.73 20.44 -18.14
C ALA A 258 -5.73 21.59 -17.12
N LEU A 259 -4.81 21.58 -16.17
CA LEU A 259 -4.68 22.60 -15.12
C LEU A 259 -3.45 23.50 -15.30
N ALA A 260 -2.53 23.19 -16.21
CA ALA A 260 -1.25 23.88 -16.40
C ALA A 260 -1.38 25.39 -16.67
N ASP A 261 -2.35 25.78 -17.50
CA ASP A 261 -2.56 27.19 -17.91
C ASP A 261 -3.40 27.99 -16.89
N SER A 262 -3.67 27.42 -15.73
CA SER A 262 -4.59 28.02 -14.74
C SER A 262 -3.84 28.38 -13.46
N PRO A 263 -3.39 29.64 -13.28
CA PRO A 263 -2.55 30.06 -12.13
C PRO A 263 -3.24 29.94 -10.78
N GLN A 264 -4.55 29.75 -10.76
CA GLN A 264 -5.33 29.50 -9.53
C GLN A 264 -5.18 28.07 -8.98
N TYR A 265 -4.46 27.18 -9.67
CA TYR A 265 -4.22 25.83 -9.22
C TYR A 265 -2.73 25.56 -9.07
N GLN A 266 -2.38 24.93 -7.95
CA GLN A 266 -1.08 24.29 -7.73
C GLN A 266 -1.27 22.80 -7.88
N PHE A 267 -0.74 22.22 -8.96
CA PHE A 267 -0.85 20.78 -9.21
C PHE A 267 0.34 20.03 -8.58
N VAL A 268 0.05 18.92 -7.91
CA VAL A 268 1.05 18.02 -7.30
C VAL A 268 0.68 16.57 -7.60
N ALA A 269 1.65 15.77 -8.00
CA ALA A 269 1.46 14.35 -8.25
C ALA A 269 2.01 13.48 -7.10
N ILE A 270 1.35 12.35 -6.80
CA ILE A 270 1.84 11.32 -5.88
C ILE A 270 1.72 9.96 -6.53
N HIS A 271 2.83 9.37 -6.92
CA HIS A 271 2.90 8.00 -7.44
C HIS A 271 4.27 7.37 -7.16
N SER A 272 4.36 6.05 -7.26
CA SER A 272 5.55 5.28 -6.86
C SER A 272 6.81 5.55 -7.68
N GLU A 273 6.67 6.03 -8.92
CA GLU A 273 7.80 6.32 -9.81
C GLU A 273 8.41 7.71 -9.61
N LEU A 274 7.71 8.60 -8.87
CA LEU A 274 8.27 9.93 -8.54
C LEU A 274 9.38 9.80 -7.47
N PRO A 275 10.46 10.61 -7.61
CA PRO A 275 11.44 10.75 -6.56
C PRO A 275 10.79 11.13 -5.22
N PHE A 276 11.34 10.59 -4.14
CA PHE A 276 10.80 10.80 -2.80
C PHE A 276 10.68 12.28 -2.43
N GLU A 277 11.68 13.07 -2.81
CA GLU A 277 11.78 14.52 -2.55
C GLU A 277 10.65 15.30 -3.23
N GLU A 278 10.23 14.88 -4.43
CA GLU A 278 9.14 15.51 -5.16
C GLU A 278 7.78 15.20 -4.52
N GLN A 279 7.60 13.98 -4.01
CA GLN A 279 6.38 13.60 -3.30
C GLN A 279 6.18 14.42 -2.01
N LEU A 280 7.26 14.89 -1.39
CA LEU A 280 7.19 15.73 -0.19
C LEU A 280 6.50 17.09 -0.45
N GLN A 281 6.46 17.58 -1.68
CA GLN A 281 5.77 18.82 -2.04
C GLN A 281 4.26 18.78 -1.73
N ALA A 282 3.66 17.59 -1.69
CA ALA A 282 2.25 17.43 -1.33
C ALA A 282 1.93 17.88 0.12
N PHE A 283 2.93 17.92 1.00
CA PHE A 283 2.77 18.38 2.40
C PHE A 283 2.91 19.89 2.56
N ALA A 284 3.48 20.59 1.57
CA ALA A 284 3.61 22.03 1.60
C ALA A 284 2.23 22.70 1.54
N ALA A 285 2.06 23.79 2.28
CA ALA A 285 0.86 24.62 2.15
C ALA A 285 0.87 25.33 0.80
N PRO A 286 -0.29 25.46 0.12
CA PRO A 286 -0.38 26.25 -1.11
C PRO A 286 -0.18 27.74 -0.85
N GLU A 287 0.13 28.50 -1.89
CA GLU A 287 0.11 29.96 -1.83
C GLU A 287 -1.30 30.49 -1.55
N GLU A 288 -1.38 31.69 -0.98
CA GLU A 288 -2.68 32.29 -0.65
C GLU A 288 -3.51 32.55 -1.91
N GLY A 289 -4.76 32.11 -1.90
CA GLY A 289 -5.65 32.22 -3.06
C GLY A 289 -5.48 31.12 -4.12
N VAL A 290 -4.54 30.21 -3.95
CA VAL A 290 -4.30 29.08 -4.86
C VAL A 290 -4.91 27.79 -4.30
N THR A 291 -5.67 27.07 -5.13
CA THR A 291 -6.20 25.76 -4.77
C THR A 291 -5.19 24.68 -5.11
N LYS A 292 -4.70 23.95 -4.08
CA LYS A 292 -3.83 22.80 -4.28
C LYS A 292 -4.65 21.61 -4.79
N VAL A 293 -4.25 21.06 -5.92
CA VAL A 293 -4.84 19.85 -6.53
C VAL A 293 -3.78 18.75 -6.54
N ILE A 294 -4.06 17.69 -5.81
CA ILE A 294 -3.16 16.54 -5.68
C ILE A 294 -3.77 15.38 -6.47
N ALA A 295 -3.10 14.92 -7.51
CA ALA A 295 -3.47 13.70 -8.22
C ALA A 295 -2.61 12.53 -7.71
N ALA A 296 -3.26 11.48 -7.23
CA ALA A 296 -2.56 10.38 -6.60
C ALA A 296 -3.06 9.01 -7.06
N THR A 297 -2.14 8.07 -7.20
CA THR A 297 -2.47 6.65 -7.29
C THR A 297 -2.76 6.10 -5.87
N ASN A 298 -2.90 4.78 -5.73
CA ASN A 298 -2.99 4.14 -4.42
C ASN A 298 -1.79 4.47 -3.48
N ALA A 299 -0.73 5.13 -4.00
CA ALA A 299 0.39 5.61 -3.19
C ALA A 299 -0.03 6.55 -2.05
N ALA A 300 -1.11 7.33 -2.20
CA ALA A 300 -1.65 8.19 -1.16
C ALA A 300 -2.81 7.55 -0.36
N GLU A 301 -3.17 6.31 -0.65
CA GLU A 301 -4.31 5.63 -0.02
C GLU A 301 -4.04 5.21 1.42
N SER A 302 -2.84 4.73 1.72
CA SER A 302 -2.41 4.35 3.06
C SER A 302 -1.28 5.26 3.56
N SER A 303 -1.13 5.39 4.86
CA SER A 303 0.05 5.92 5.56
C SER A 303 0.48 7.38 5.27
N VAL A 304 -0.18 8.12 4.35
CA VAL A 304 0.12 9.53 4.06
C VAL A 304 -0.97 10.40 4.68
N THR A 305 -0.60 11.31 5.57
CA THR A 305 -1.53 12.27 6.14
C THR A 305 -1.32 13.63 5.52
N LEU A 306 -2.19 13.99 4.58
CA LEU A 306 -2.27 15.33 4.01
C LEU A 306 -3.19 16.15 4.91
N PRO A 307 -2.72 17.23 5.54
CA PRO A 307 -3.45 17.89 6.62
C PRO A 307 -4.61 18.76 6.13
N ASP A 308 -4.57 19.21 4.89
CA ASP A 308 -5.39 20.27 4.32
C ASP A 308 -6.43 19.79 3.30
N VAL A 309 -6.63 18.48 3.14
CA VAL A 309 -7.58 17.92 2.17
C VAL A 309 -9.03 18.12 2.63
N SER A 310 -9.77 18.95 1.91
CA SER A 310 -11.21 19.22 2.12
C SER A 310 -12.10 18.40 1.18
N LEU A 311 -11.63 18.11 -0.03
CA LEU A 311 -12.33 17.33 -1.04
C LEU A 311 -11.50 16.14 -1.52
N VAL A 312 -12.11 14.96 -1.54
CA VAL A 312 -11.58 13.77 -2.21
C VAL A 312 -12.42 13.47 -3.44
N VAL A 313 -11.80 13.30 -4.59
CA VAL A 313 -12.44 12.79 -5.81
C VAL A 313 -11.89 11.40 -6.09
N CYS A 314 -12.77 10.40 -6.14
CA CYS A 314 -12.37 8.99 -6.36
C CYS A 314 -12.90 8.49 -7.72
N LEU A 315 -11.99 8.13 -8.61
CA LEU A 315 -12.33 7.56 -9.91
C LEU A 315 -12.64 6.06 -9.84
N GLY A 316 -12.39 5.39 -8.70
CA GLY A 316 -12.74 3.98 -8.50
C GLY A 316 -11.75 2.99 -9.13
N GLY A 317 -10.68 3.46 -9.77
CA GLY A 317 -9.69 2.62 -10.41
C GLY A 317 -8.38 2.50 -9.64
N GLN A 318 -7.66 1.41 -9.90
CA GLN A 318 -6.27 1.19 -9.49
C GLN A 318 -5.55 0.35 -10.54
N LYS A 319 -4.21 0.35 -10.52
CA LYS A 319 -3.40 -0.60 -11.27
C LYS A 319 -2.87 -1.69 -10.35
N VAL A 320 -2.98 -2.93 -10.78
CA VAL A 320 -2.46 -4.10 -10.07
C VAL A 320 -1.61 -4.95 -11.00
N VAL A 321 -0.54 -5.52 -10.46
CA VAL A 321 0.27 -6.53 -11.16
C VAL A 321 -0.47 -7.86 -11.06
N VAL A 322 -0.64 -8.52 -12.19
CA VAL A 322 -1.27 -9.84 -12.28
C VAL A 322 -0.34 -10.76 -13.06
N CYS A 323 -0.13 -11.95 -12.53
CA CYS A 323 0.58 -13.03 -13.20
C CYS A 323 -0.46 -13.95 -13.86
N ASP A 324 -0.26 -14.30 -15.13
CA ASP A 324 -1.10 -15.29 -15.81
C ASP A 324 -0.58 -16.72 -15.57
N GLU A 325 -1.33 -17.72 -16.00
CA GLU A 325 -0.99 -19.14 -15.88
C GLU A 325 0.35 -19.51 -16.54
N ARG A 326 0.87 -18.65 -17.43
CA ARG A 326 2.15 -18.84 -18.12
C ARG A 326 3.31 -18.12 -17.42
N GLY A 327 3.06 -17.45 -16.29
CA GLY A 327 4.06 -16.65 -15.57
C GLY A 327 4.30 -15.27 -16.17
N THR A 328 3.51 -14.86 -17.17
CA THR A 328 3.65 -13.52 -17.76
C THR A 328 2.96 -12.49 -16.88
N THR A 329 3.71 -11.48 -16.49
CA THR A 329 3.20 -10.37 -15.70
C THR A 329 2.65 -9.26 -16.57
N ARG A 330 1.53 -8.69 -16.15
CA ARG A 330 0.98 -7.49 -16.77
C ARG A 330 0.39 -6.56 -15.73
N LEU A 331 0.48 -5.27 -16.00
CA LEU A 331 -0.14 -4.25 -15.20
C LEU A 331 -1.56 -4.02 -15.71
N MET A 332 -2.54 -4.40 -14.90
CA MET A 332 -3.95 -4.27 -15.26
C MET A 332 -4.60 -3.11 -14.50
N LYS A 333 -5.45 -2.37 -15.21
CA LYS A 333 -6.33 -1.39 -14.59
C LYS A 333 -7.59 -2.11 -14.09
N THR A 334 -7.88 -2.00 -12.79
CA THR A 334 -8.98 -2.72 -12.13
C THR A 334 -9.81 -1.79 -11.26
N TRP A 335 -11.00 -2.23 -10.90
CA TRP A 335 -11.77 -1.59 -9.84
C TRP A 335 -11.11 -1.80 -8.48
N ILE A 336 -11.27 -0.81 -7.60
CA ILE A 336 -10.85 -0.90 -6.19
C ILE A 336 -11.80 -1.77 -5.37
N SER A 337 -11.40 -2.14 -4.15
CA SER A 337 -12.30 -2.75 -3.16
C SER A 337 -13.13 -1.70 -2.41
N LYS A 338 -14.17 -2.15 -1.66
CA LYS A 338 -14.93 -1.28 -0.73
C LYS A 338 -14.03 -0.75 0.39
N ALA A 339 -13.09 -1.56 0.86
CA ALA A 339 -12.11 -1.15 1.86
C ALA A 339 -11.24 0.00 1.33
N SER A 340 -10.69 -0.12 0.12
CA SER A 340 -9.95 0.93 -0.56
C SER A 340 -10.80 2.19 -0.74
N ALA A 341 -12.05 2.07 -1.22
CA ALA A 341 -12.98 3.20 -1.35
C ALA A 341 -13.20 3.94 -0.01
N THR A 342 -13.28 3.21 1.09
CA THR A 342 -13.44 3.76 2.44
C THR A 342 -12.16 4.45 2.93
N GLN A 343 -11.00 3.88 2.66
CA GLN A 343 -9.71 4.48 3.01
C GLN A 343 -9.46 5.79 2.25
N ARG A 344 -9.74 5.80 0.94
CA ARG A 344 -9.66 7.00 0.10
C ARG A 344 -10.57 8.11 0.64
N ALA A 345 -11.80 7.78 0.99
CA ALA A 345 -12.74 8.72 1.62
C ALA A 345 -12.21 9.27 2.96
N GLY A 346 -11.51 8.43 3.73
CA GLY A 346 -10.89 8.81 5.01
C GLY A 346 -9.68 9.74 4.89
N ARG A 347 -9.26 10.13 3.68
CA ARG A 347 -8.19 11.13 3.49
C ARG A 347 -8.67 12.55 3.76
N THR A 348 -9.97 12.81 3.73
CA THR A 348 -10.61 14.06 4.18
C THR A 348 -11.32 13.86 5.53
N ALA A 349 -12.00 14.89 6.03
CA ALA A 349 -12.68 14.92 7.34
C ALA A 349 -11.78 14.65 8.56
N ARG A 350 -10.51 15.06 8.49
CA ARG A 350 -9.52 14.89 9.56
C ARG A 350 -9.37 16.10 10.47
N VAL A 351 -9.37 17.29 9.88
CA VAL A 351 -9.16 18.59 10.58
C VAL A 351 -10.36 19.52 10.45
N ALA A 352 -11.23 19.29 9.47
CA ALA A 352 -12.47 20.02 9.21
C ALA A 352 -13.49 19.08 8.53
N PRO A 353 -14.77 19.45 8.42
CA PRO A 353 -15.74 18.73 7.61
C PRO A 353 -15.20 18.48 6.20
N GLY A 354 -15.46 17.30 5.64
CA GLY A 354 -14.91 16.90 4.36
C GLY A 354 -15.95 16.32 3.42
N VAL A 355 -15.65 16.38 2.13
CA VAL A 355 -16.49 15.82 1.07
C VAL A 355 -15.73 14.76 0.30
N VAL A 356 -16.37 13.66 -0.02
CA VAL A 356 -15.89 12.69 -1.02
C VAL A 356 -16.87 12.59 -2.17
N VAL A 357 -16.36 12.73 -3.38
CA VAL A 357 -17.11 12.56 -4.63
C VAL A 357 -16.61 11.30 -5.32
N ARG A 358 -17.48 10.30 -5.42
CA ARG A 358 -17.20 9.05 -6.15
C ARG A 358 -17.78 9.17 -7.57
N LEU A 359 -16.92 9.17 -8.57
CA LEU A 359 -17.33 9.28 -9.98
C LEU A 359 -17.76 7.93 -10.56
N TYR A 360 -18.54 7.20 -9.76
CA TYR A 360 -19.23 5.95 -10.11
C TYR A 360 -20.51 5.81 -9.29
N PRO A 361 -21.51 5.02 -9.74
CA PRO A 361 -22.76 4.82 -9.01
C PRO A 361 -22.56 4.10 -7.67
N LYS A 362 -23.43 4.34 -6.71
CA LYS A 362 -23.43 3.64 -5.43
C LYS A 362 -23.66 2.14 -5.62
N GLU A 363 -24.55 1.78 -6.54
CA GLU A 363 -24.87 0.40 -6.90
C GLU A 363 -23.65 -0.35 -7.48
N ALA A 364 -22.73 0.36 -8.13
CA ALA A 364 -21.46 -0.21 -8.56
C ALA A 364 -20.54 -0.48 -7.34
N LEU A 365 -20.43 0.48 -6.39
CA LEU A 365 -19.68 0.27 -5.16
C LEU A 365 -20.17 -0.95 -4.37
N ASP A 366 -21.49 -1.11 -4.27
CA ASP A 366 -22.12 -2.21 -3.51
C ASP A 366 -21.75 -3.59 -4.10
N GLN A 367 -21.41 -3.63 -5.38
CA GLN A 367 -20.98 -4.84 -6.09
C GLN A 367 -19.46 -5.07 -6.07
N LEU A 368 -18.64 -4.11 -5.63
CA LEU A 368 -17.19 -4.30 -5.53
C LEU A 368 -16.83 -5.32 -4.43
N PRO A 369 -15.64 -5.96 -4.51
CA PRO A 369 -15.16 -6.84 -3.46
C PRO A 369 -14.98 -6.06 -2.14
N ASP A 370 -15.16 -6.73 -1.02
CA ASP A 370 -15.02 -6.08 0.28
C ASP A 370 -13.56 -5.67 0.54
N HIS A 371 -12.60 -6.51 0.13
CA HIS A 371 -11.17 -6.30 0.26
C HIS A 371 -10.43 -6.64 -1.02
N ASP A 372 -9.22 -6.11 -1.19
CA ASP A 372 -8.33 -6.49 -2.27
C ASP A 372 -7.74 -7.88 -1.99
N ALA A 373 -7.49 -8.67 -3.04
CA ALA A 373 -6.81 -9.95 -2.91
C ALA A 373 -5.36 -9.74 -2.47
N ALA A 374 -4.85 -10.63 -1.62
CA ALA A 374 -3.47 -10.60 -1.17
C ALA A 374 -2.50 -10.65 -2.37
N GLU A 375 -1.43 -9.88 -2.32
CA GLU A 375 -0.46 -9.84 -3.43
C GLU A 375 0.21 -11.19 -3.66
N ILE A 376 0.47 -11.92 -2.60
CA ILE A 376 1.11 -13.24 -2.63
C ILE A 376 0.30 -14.27 -3.45
N THR A 377 -1.01 -14.05 -3.61
CA THR A 377 -1.89 -14.96 -4.39
C THR A 377 -2.02 -14.58 -5.87
N ARG A 378 -1.46 -13.44 -6.30
CA ARG A 378 -1.66 -12.90 -7.66
C ARG A 378 -0.40 -12.37 -8.35
N GLN A 379 0.69 -12.18 -7.63
CA GLN A 379 1.96 -11.68 -8.16
C GLN A 379 2.96 -12.82 -8.39
N PRO A 380 3.99 -12.61 -9.22
CA PRO A 380 5.08 -13.56 -9.37
C PRO A 380 5.79 -13.79 -8.04
N LEU A 381 6.11 -15.05 -7.76
CA LEU A 381 6.73 -15.45 -6.49
C LEU A 381 8.25 -15.63 -6.57
N GLU A 382 8.84 -15.50 -7.75
CA GLU A 382 10.25 -15.79 -7.98
C GLU A 382 11.18 -14.99 -7.04
N ASP A 383 10.96 -13.66 -6.92
CA ASP A 383 11.77 -12.81 -6.05
C ASP A 383 11.55 -13.17 -4.56
N THR A 384 10.31 -13.41 -4.19
CA THR A 384 9.94 -13.80 -2.82
C THR A 384 10.57 -15.12 -2.43
N LEU A 385 10.45 -16.14 -3.28
CA LEU A 385 11.01 -17.47 -3.03
C LEU A 385 12.55 -17.44 -3.00
N LEU A 386 13.18 -16.68 -3.88
CA LEU A 386 14.62 -16.50 -3.89
C LEU A 386 15.12 -15.87 -2.58
N ASN A 387 14.45 -14.80 -2.14
CA ASN A 387 14.77 -14.14 -0.89
C ASN A 387 14.52 -15.06 0.32
N LEU A 388 13.38 -15.76 0.36
CA LEU A 388 13.09 -16.74 1.43
C LEU A 388 14.12 -17.86 1.45
N ARG A 389 14.51 -18.40 0.29
CA ARG A 389 15.55 -19.46 0.23
C ARG A 389 16.90 -18.99 0.77
N ALA A 390 17.27 -17.75 0.51
CA ALA A 390 18.49 -17.16 1.05
C ALA A 390 18.50 -17.04 2.58
N MET A 391 17.35 -17.12 3.20
CA MET A 391 17.11 -16.85 4.63
C MET A 391 16.89 -18.12 5.44
N LEU A 392 16.43 -19.18 4.80
CA LEU A 392 16.05 -20.44 5.48
C LEU A 392 17.21 -21.42 5.52
N PRO A 393 17.25 -22.29 6.52
CA PRO A 393 18.08 -23.49 6.48
C PRO A 393 17.81 -24.32 5.22
N GLU A 394 18.83 -24.99 4.70
CA GLU A 394 18.70 -25.76 3.45
C GLU A 394 17.69 -26.91 3.58
N GLU A 395 17.53 -27.44 4.78
CA GLU A 395 16.61 -28.57 5.08
C GLU A 395 15.14 -28.12 5.12
N GLU A 396 14.85 -26.84 5.21
CA GLU A 396 13.49 -26.32 5.33
C GLU A 396 12.87 -26.09 3.97
N GLY A 397 11.71 -26.72 3.71
CA GLY A 397 10.96 -26.60 2.47
C GLY A 397 10.27 -25.23 2.31
N LEU A 398 10.42 -24.61 1.14
CA LEU A 398 9.76 -23.34 0.82
C LEU A 398 8.22 -23.49 0.74
N GLY A 399 7.74 -24.65 0.29
CA GLY A 399 6.31 -24.96 0.27
C GLY A 399 5.71 -24.97 1.66
N ASP A 400 6.32 -25.76 2.56
CA ASP A 400 5.87 -25.87 3.96
C ASP A 400 5.84 -24.51 4.66
N LEU A 401 6.84 -23.65 4.37
CA LEU A 401 6.87 -22.30 4.90
C LEU A 401 5.69 -21.46 4.37
N LEU A 402 5.41 -21.52 3.09
CA LEU A 402 4.34 -20.71 2.49
C LEU A 402 2.95 -21.23 2.86
N ASP A 403 2.81 -22.51 3.17
CA ASP A 403 1.56 -23.08 3.72
C ASP A 403 1.22 -22.51 5.11
N GLU A 404 2.23 -22.02 5.86
CA GLU A 404 2.04 -21.27 7.10
C GLU A 404 1.63 -19.81 6.87
N ALA A 405 1.55 -19.31 5.64
CA ALA A 405 1.20 -17.91 5.37
C ALA A 405 -0.27 -17.61 5.72
N LEU A 406 -0.58 -16.34 5.90
CA LEU A 406 -1.93 -15.84 6.22
C LEU A 406 -2.99 -16.31 5.21
N GLU A 407 -2.64 -16.24 3.92
CA GLU A 407 -3.34 -16.80 2.77
C GLU A 407 -2.29 -17.45 1.87
N PRO A 408 -2.14 -18.77 1.91
CA PRO A 408 -1.15 -19.47 1.10
C PRO A 408 -1.37 -19.26 -0.41
N PRO A 409 -0.29 -19.05 -1.18
CA PRO A 409 -0.39 -19.07 -2.64
C PRO A 409 -0.75 -20.46 -3.14
N ALA A 410 -1.30 -20.54 -4.37
CA ALA A 410 -1.59 -21.83 -4.97
C ALA A 410 -0.30 -22.67 -5.12
N PRO A 411 -0.28 -23.95 -4.74
CA PRO A 411 0.91 -24.81 -4.87
C PRO A 411 1.49 -24.84 -6.27
N SER A 412 0.63 -24.81 -7.30
CA SER A 412 1.04 -24.77 -8.71
C SER A 412 1.85 -23.50 -9.06
N GLU A 413 1.53 -22.36 -8.42
CA GLU A 413 2.26 -21.10 -8.62
C GLU A 413 3.62 -21.15 -7.93
N VAL A 414 3.71 -21.75 -6.74
CA VAL A 414 4.97 -21.98 -6.04
C VAL A 414 5.89 -22.87 -6.86
N GLU A 415 5.39 -24.02 -7.33
CA GLU A 415 6.15 -24.96 -8.17
C GLU A 415 6.63 -24.29 -9.46
N ARG A 416 5.76 -23.52 -10.13
CA ARG A 416 6.10 -22.78 -11.34
C ARG A 416 7.24 -21.79 -11.09
N ALA A 417 7.16 -21.02 -10.01
CA ALA A 417 8.16 -20.04 -9.66
C ALA A 417 9.51 -20.70 -9.28
N LEU A 418 9.50 -21.84 -8.56
CA LEU A 418 10.70 -22.61 -8.27
C LEU A 418 11.34 -23.17 -9.56
N GLN A 419 10.53 -23.70 -10.47
CA GLN A 419 11.01 -24.16 -11.79
C GLN A 419 11.63 -22.99 -12.60
N SER A 420 11.00 -21.82 -12.58
CA SER A 420 11.52 -20.61 -13.21
C SER A 420 12.89 -20.20 -12.63
N LEU A 421 13.03 -20.21 -11.30
CA LEU A 421 14.29 -19.92 -10.62
C LEU A 421 15.39 -20.95 -10.96
N MET A 422 15.03 -22.21 -11.09
CA MET A 422 15.97 -23.25 -11.51
C MET A 422 16.40 -23.09 -12.97
N GLN A 423 15.47 -22.74 -13.88
CA GLN A 423 15.79 -22.43 -15.27
C GLN A 423 16.67 -21.18 -15.41
N MET A 424 16.54 -20.24 -14.51
CA MET A 424 17.42 -19.07 -14.40
C MET A 424 18.76 -19.38 -13.72
N GLU A 425 19.02 -20.64 -13.36
CA GLU A 425 20.23 -21.08 -12.65
C GLU A 425 20.44 -20.42 -11.29
N MET A 426 19.37 -20.02 -10.62
CA MET A 426 19.42 -19.43 -9.29
C MET A 426 19.29 -20.47 -8.18
N LEU A 427 18.59 -21.57 -8.48
CA LEU A 427 18.50 -22.74 -7.63
C LEU A 427 19.27 -23.90 -8.28
N ALA A 428 19.96 -24.68 -7.48
CA ALA A 428 20.66 -25.87 -7.96
C ALA A 428 19.65 -26.99 -8.29
N PRO A 429 19.88 -27.79 -9.33
CA PRO A 429 19.04 -28.91 -9.67
C PRO A 429 19.05 -29.94 -8.55
N THR A 430 17.88 -30.35 -8.07
CA THR A 430 17.68 -31.35 -7.02
C THR A 430 16.40 -32.11 -7.26
N HIS A 431 16.20 -33.23 -6.57
CA HIS A 431 14.98 -34.02 -6.65
C HIS A 431 13.77 -33.33 -6.03
N ASP A 432 13.99 -32.52 -5.00
CA ASP A 432 12.96 -31.75 -4.32
C ASP A 432 13.21 -30.25 -4.54
N LEU A 433 12.35 -29.63 -5.32
CA LEU A 433 12.42 -28.20 -5.64
C LEU A 433 12.29 -27.30 -4.41
N HIS A 434 11.53 -27.74 -3.41
CA HIS A 434 11.23 -26.94 -2.22
C HIS A 434 12.45 -26.77 -1.29
N THR A 435 13.40 -27.69 -1.35
CA THR A 435 14.64 -27.66 -0.57
C THR A 435 15.87 -27.32 -1.44
N ALA A 436 15.65 -26.94 -2.71
CA ALA A 436 16.72 -26.62 -3.64
C ALA A 436 17.65 -25.51 -3.10
N PRO A 437 18.97 -25.74 -2.96
CA PRO A 437 19.88 -24.73 -2.45
C PRO A 437 20.16 -23.64 -3.50
N LEU A 438 20.57 -22.47 -3.03
CA LEU A 438 20.99 -21.37 -3.91
C LEU A 438 22.28 -21.73 -4.63
N THR A 439 22.35 -21.38 -5.92
CA THR A 439 23.61 -21.31 -6.67
C THR A 439 24.38 -20.03 -6.28
N PRO A 440 25.65 -19.86 -6.69
CA PRO A 440 26.35 -18.59 -6.56
C PRO A 440 25.60 -17.42 -7.23
N THR A 441 24.98 -17.67 -8.39
CA THR A 441 24.14 -16.67 -9.10
C THR A 441 22.88 -16.33 -8.27
N GLY A 442 22.24 -17.35 -7.70
CA GLY A 442 21.08 -17.14 -6.83
C GLY A 442 21.43 -16.37 -5.55
N SER A 443 22.56 -16.67 -4.93
CA SER A 443 23.05 -15.96 -3.74
C SER A 443 23.36 -14.49 -4.05
N LEU A 444 23.95 -14.22 -5.22
CA LEU A 444 24.17 -12.84 -5.68
C LEU A 444 22.85 -12.13 -5.95
N ALA A 445 21.91 -12.79 -6.63
CA ALA A 445 20.60 -12.22 -6.94
C ALA A 445 19.82 -11.86 -5.68
N ALA A 446 19.79 -12.72 -4.68
CA ALA A 446 19.15 -12.43 -3.39
C ALA A 446 19.78 -11.26 -2.61
N ALA A 447 21.07 -10.97 -2.86
CA ALA A 447 21.77 -9.85 -2.25
C ALA A 447 21.55 -8.51 -2.99
N LEU A 448 21.15 -8.54 -4.25
CA LEU A 448 20.92 -7.34 -5.06
C LEU A 448 19.47 -6.82 -4.90
N PRO A 449 19.25 -5.51 -4.93
CA PRO A 449 17.92 -4.91 -4.85
C PRO A 449 17.22 -4.84 -6.22
N VAL A 450 17.35 -5.89 -7.03
CA VAL A 450 16.78 -6.00 -8.38
C VAL A 450 16.15 -7.37 -8.57
N GLY A 451 15.16 -7.46 -9.47
CA GLY A 451 14.50 -8.74 -9.75
C GLY A 451 15.45 -9.81 -10.33
N PRO A 452 15.08 -11.11 -10.25
CA PRO A 452 15.93 -12.23 -10.61
C PRO A 452 16.51 -12.16 -12.03
N GLN A 453 15.72 -11.76 -13.02
CA GLN A 453 16.17 -11.67 -14.42
C GLN A 453 17.29 -10.63 -14.59
N LEU A 454 17.13 -9.47 -13.97
CA LEU A 454 18.12 -8.39 -14.03
C LEU A 454 19.39 -8.77 -13.24
N ALA A 455 19.23 -9.40 -12.09
CA ALA A 455 20.36 -9.92 -11.31
C ALA A 455 21.18 -10.92 -12.10
N ARG A 456 20.52 -11.83 -12.85
CA ARG A 456 21.19 -12.78 -13.75
C ARG A 456 21.97 -12.07 -14.87
N LEU A 457 21.35 -11.05 -15.50
CA LEU A 457 22.02 -10.23 -16.51
C LEU A 457 23.30 -9.59 -15.94
N LEU A 458 23.22 -9.00 -14.76
CA LEU A 458 24.37 -8.37 -14.09
C LEU A 458 25.45 -9.39 -13.74
N ALA A 459 25.07 -10.59 -13.27
CA ALA A 459 26.01 -11.66 -13.00
C ALA A 459 26.80 -12.08 -14.24
N TYR A 460 26.13 -12.31 -15.35
CA TYR A 460 26.80 -12.65 -16.62
C TYR A 460 27.61 -11.49 -17.17
N ALA A 461 27.12 -10.26 -17.06
CA ALA A 461 27.88 -9.08 -17.49
C ALA A 461 29.20 -8.92 -16.71
N ALA A 462 29.18 -9.23 -15.42
CA ALA A 462 30.38 -9.22 -14.57
C ALA A 462 31.40 -10.28 -15.05
N VAL A 463 30.93 -11.49 -15.33
CA VAL A 463 31.79 -12.59 -15.83
C VAL A 463 32.38 -12.25 -17.22
N LEU A 464 31.59 -11.63 -18.09
CA LEU A 464 32.01 -11.24 -19.45
C LEU A 464 32.78 -9.92 -19.48
N GLY A 465 32.95 -9.21 -18.38
CA GLY A 465 33.68 -7.94 -18.31
C GLY A 465 32.95 -6.74 -18.92
N VAL A 466 31.61 -6.82 -19.09
CA VAL A 466 30.74 -5.77 -19.66
C VAL A 466 29.74 -5.23 -18.65
N LEU A 467 30.08 -5.29 -17.35
CA LEU A 467 29.21 -4.81 -16.28
C LEU A 467 28.86 -3.32 -16.39
N PRO A 468 29.80 -2.40 -16.78
CA PRO A 468 29.44 -0.99 -16.92
C PRO A 468 28.33 -0.74 -17.94
N GLU A 469 28.39 -1.45 -19.09
CA GLU A 469 27.39 -1.34 -20.15
C GLU A 469 26.04 -1.91 -19.71
N ALA A 470 26.04 -3.04 -19.01
CA ALA A 470 24.84 -3.66 -18.50
C ALA A 470 24.18 -2.87 -17.34
N SER A 471 24.94 -2.03 -16.63
CA SER A 471 24.41 -1.22 -15.53
C SER A 471 23.66 0.04 -15.99
N VAL A 472 23.72 0.37 -17.28
CA VAL A 472 23.02 1.51 -17.90
C VAL A 472 21.64 1.11 -18.45
N LEU A 473 21.41 -0.20 -18.63
CA LEU A 473 20.14 -0.78 -19.04
C LEU A 473 19.15 -0.87 -17.86
#